data_065c965d326f3ed66a0089e57956f6fd
#
_entry.id   065c965d326f3ed66a0089e57956f6fd
#
_cell.length_a   1.000
_cell.length_b   1.000
_cell.length_c   1.000
_cell.angle_alpha   90.00
_cell.angle_beta   90.00
_cell.angle_gamma   90.00
#
_symmetry.space_group_name_H-M   'P 1'
#
loop_
_entity.id
_entity.type
_entity.pdbx_description
1 polymer ?
#
loop_
_entity_poly.entity_id
_entity_poly.type
_entity_poly.pdbx_seq_one_letter_code
_entity_poly.pdbx_strand_id
1 'polypeptide(L)'
;MRLQMISSSTFFDSDVVANDELLTKYLAKNKKAVLGEIIATIQKEQNLIIRRSPKTNIIVQGVAGSGKTTVAMHRISYILYNYADDFRPEDFYIIGSNHILLNYITSVLPELDVYGIKQMTMEQLFTRFLYEDWDDKKYSIHEVSKNDSRNSIKGSKEWFEALEKFCWDYEEKCIPRDEVYMEKTGNLLVGKVLIDTYLHDNPLLSMQSKILMLNEIIYSKYENEVLGKEVKFPAKERRELDKKYKTYFGKDDWKGSVYDFYRDFLLSQKEKEYDIDIPKDSFDVYDLAALAYIYKRIKETDPVREASHVVIDEAQDFGMMAYCCLHYCLRNCTYTIMGDTSQNIHFEYGLNDWEDLKKLILTGTYDAFGLLRKSYRNTVEISEFATEILRHGDFAIYPVEPIIRHGNAVRIEEYANVRSLISASVDTIKGWQSEGYETIAVVCRDEAEALKVSAELKKTYRNSR
;
A
#
# COMPACT_ATOMS: atom_id res chain seq x y z
N MET A 1 -35.52 14.79 11.10
CA MET A 1 -34.54 13.95 10.41
C MET A 1 -33.54 14.85 9.68
N ARG A 2 -32.28 14.86 10.04
CA ARG A 2 -31.22 15.57 9.31
C ARG A 2 -30.74 14.66 8.20
N LEU A 3 -31.05 14.98 6.95
CA LEU A 3 -30.32 14.43 5.82
C LEU A 3 -28.87 14.97 5.90
N GLN A 4 -27.97 14.14 6.33
CA GLN A 4 -26.56 14.49 6.35
C GLN A 4 -25.97 13.99 5.03
N MET A 5 -25.46 14.89 4.22
CA MET A 5 -24.68 14.52 3.05
C MET A 5 -23.34 13.97 3.54
N ILE A 6 -23.04 12.77 3.13
CA ILE A 6 -21.71 12.21 3.25
C ILE A 6 -21.12 12.31 1.83
N SER A 7 -20.02 13.03 1.69
CA SER A 7 -19.31 13.12 0.41
C SER A 7 -18.72 11.74 0.04
N SER A 8 -18.40 11.53 -1.21
CA SER A 8 -17.89 10.26 -1.74
C SER A 8 -16.58 9.79 -1.09
N SER A 9 -15.95 10.61 -0.29
CA SER A 9 -14.80 10.26 0.56
C SER A 9 -15.18 9.60 1.89
N THR A 10 -16.48 9.43 2.17
CA THR A 10 -16.97 8.88 3.43
C THR A 10 -17.87 7.67 3.18
N PHE A 11 -17.28 6.59 2.68
CA PHE A 11 -17.89 5.27 2.80
C PHE A 11 -17.69 4.77 4.22
N PHE A 12 -18.76 4.74 5.01
CA PHE A 12 -18.76 4.02 6.26
C PHE A 12 -18.92 2.54 5.97
N ASP A 13 -17.86 1.81 6.15
CA ASP A 13 -17.95 0.40 6.45
C ASP A 13 -18.22 0.26 7.95
N SER A 14 -19.51 0.27 8.35
CA SER A 14 -19.91 0.14 9.76
C SER A 14 -19.90 -1.32 10.20
N ASP A 15 -18.83 -2.05 9.89
CA ASP A 15 -18.76 -3.50 9.96
C ASP A 15 -18.76 -4.10 11.35
N VAL A 16 -18.50 -3.35 12.39
CA VAL A 16 -18.05 -3.94 13.64
C VAL A 16 -19.07 -3.97 14.74
N VAL A 17 -19.81 -2.91 14.93
CA VAL A 17 -20.80 -2.89 16.05
C VAL A 17 -22.07 -3.68 15.70
N ALA A 18 -22.38 -3.80 14.40
CA ALA A 18 -23.56 -4.53 13.94
C ALA A 18 -23.36 -6.06 13.91
N ASN A 19 -22.13 -6.57 13.81
CA ASN A 19 -21.89 -7.96 13.50
C ASN A 19 -22.18 -8.92 14.64
N ASP A 20 -21.71 -8.68 15.84
CA ASP A 20 -21.95 -9.60 16.96
C ASP A 20 -23.40 -9.53 17.48
N GLU A 21 -24.00 -8.36 17.58
CA GLU A 21 -25.38 -8.25 18.02
C GLU A 21 -26.40 -8.68 16.95
N LEU A 22 -26.19 -8.36 15.68
CA LEU A 22 -27.06 -8.81 14.59
C LEU A 22 -26.93 -10.32 14.36
N LEU A 23 -25.72 -10.84 14.38
CA LEU A 23 -25.46 -12.27 14.30
C LEU A 23 -26.10 -12.97 15.49
N THR A 24 -25.90 -12.49 16.71
CA THR A 24 -26.49 -13.03 17.95
C THR A 24 -28.01 -12.93 17.97
N LYS A 25 -28.62 -11.83 17.52
CA LYS A 25 -30.08 -11.67 17.42
C LYS A 25 -30.68 -12.56 16.33
N TYR A 26 -29.97 -12.73 15.21
CA TYR A 26 -30.41 -13.63 14.14
C TYR A 26 -30.28 -15.11 14.52
N LEU A 27 -29.21 -15.45 15.26
CA LEU A 27 -28.95 -16.77 15.83
C LEU A 27 -30.03 -17.20 16.81
N ALA A 28 -30.58 -16.25 17.57
CA ALA A 28 -31.68 -16.53 18.51
C ALA A 28 -33.03 -16.85 17.83
N LYS A 29 -33.21 -16.45 16.57
CA LYS A 29 -34.46 -16.62 15.81
C LYS A 29 -34.57 -17.87 14.93
N ASN A 30 -33.48 -18.51 14.54
CA ASN A 30 -33.50 -19.64 13.58
C ASN A 30 -32.80 -20.90 14.08
N LYS A 31 -33.36 -22.07 13.75
CA LYS A 31 -32.99 -23.45 14.09
C LYS A 31 -31.49 -23.68 14.38
N LYS A 32 -31.18 -23.91 15.64
CA LYS A 32 -29.85 -23.96 16.28
C LYS A 32 -28.77 -24.85 15.64
N ALA A 33 -29.10 -25.90 14.90
CA ALA A 33 -28.11 -26.89 14.45
C ALA A 33 -27.36 -26.47 13.16
N VAL A 34 -28.08 -26.08 12.10
CA VAL A 34 -27.49 -25.70 10.81
C VAL A 34 -26.64 -24.42 10.93
N LEU A 35 -27.10 -23.52 11.77
CA LEU A 35 -26.42 -22.25 12.03
C LEU A 35 -25.13 -22.44 12.83
N GLY A 36 -25.09 -23.41 13.74
CA GLY A 36 -23.88 -23.79 14.48
C GLY A 36 -22.77 -24.31 13.58
N GLU A 37 -23.09 -25.09 12.54
CA GLU A 37 -22.12 -25.59 11.56
C GLU A 37 -21.57 -24.46 10.67
N ILE A 38 -22.42 -23.52 10.27
CA ILE A 38 -22.02 -22.36 9.45
C ILE A 38 -21.04 -21.49 10.23
N ILE A 39 -21.36 -21.16 11.49
CA ILE A 39 -20.49 -20.37 12.36
C ILE A 39 -19.16 -21.09 12.60
N ALA A 40 -19.20 -22.36 12.93
CA ALA A 40 -17.99 -23.16 13.14
C ALA A 40 -17.10 -23.19 11.87
N THR A 41 -17.69 -23.17 10.69
CA THR A 41 -16.94 -23.16 9.42
C THR A 41 -16.31 -21.78 9.14
N ILE A 42 -17.08 -20.70 9.37
CA ILE A 42 -16.54 -19.32 9.26
C ILE A 42 -15.39 -19.14 10.25
N GLN A 43 -15.59 -19.48 11.49
CA GLN A 43 -14.56 -19.40 12.53
C GLN A 43 -13.33 -20.24 12.18
N LYS A 44 -13.52 -21.39 11.50
CA LYS A 44 -12.40 -22.23 11.06
C LYS A 44 -11.54 -21.55 10.00
N GLU A 45 -12.13 -20.97 8.95
CA GLU A 45 -11.41 -20.23 7.90
C GLU A 45 -10.67 -19.00 8.49
N GLN A 46 -11.35 -18.23 9.31
CA GLN A 46 -10.79 -17.07 9.99
C GLN A 46 -9.67 -17.46 10.96
N ASN A 47 -9.88 -18.51 11.76
CA ASN A 47 -8.87 -18.97 12.73
C ASN A 47 -7.60 -19.51 12.06
N LEU A 48 -7.69 -20.11 10.87
CA LEU A 48 -6.51 -20.52 10.10
C LEU A 48 -5.63 -19.31 9.73
N ILE A 49 -6.25 -18.19 9.38
CA ILE A 49 -5.56 -16.94 9.06
C ILE A 49 -5.01 -16.27 10.34
N ILE A 50 -5.85 -16.13 11.37
CA ILE A 50 -5.50 -15.48 12.63
C ILE A 50 -4.29 -16.14 13.29
N ARG A 51 -4.26 -17.48 13.34
CA ARG A 51 -3.25 -18.26 14.06
C ARG A 51 -1.99 -18.58 13.25
N ARG A 52 -1.91 -18.13 11.99
CA ARG A 52 -0.73 -18.38 11.17
C ARG A 52 0.49 -17.62 11.73
N SER A 53 1.67 -18.23 11.61
CA SER A 53 2.92 -17.65 12.11
C SER A 53 3.12 -16.22 11.61
N PRO A 54 3.50 -15.25 12.45
CA PRO A 54 3.83 -13.89 12.02
C PRO A 54 5.18 -13.80 11.29
N LYS A 55 5.99 -14.86 11.29
CA LYS A 55 7.28 -14.95 10.59
C LYS A 55 7.11 -15.35 9.12
N THR A 56 5.87 -15.40 8.62
CA THR A 56 5.52 -15.73 7.24
C THR A 56 4.57 -14.69 6.67
N ASN A 57 4.63 -14.51 5.35
CA ASN A 57 3.74 -13.62 4.64
C ASN A 57 2.40 -14.32 4.37
N ILE A 58 1.34 -13.53 4.41
CA ILE A 58 0.02 -14.00 4.02
C ILE A 58 -0.70 -12.94 3.19
N ILE A 59 -1.27 -13.37 2.06
CA ILE A 59 -2.23 -12.58 1.28
C ILE A 59 -3.60 -13.25 1.42
N VAL A 60 -4.62 -12.49 1.71
CA VAL A 60 -5.99 -12.98 1.93
C VAL A 60 -6.94 -12.28 0.98
N GLN A 61 -7.51 -13.08 0.06
CA GLN A 61 -8.70 -12.68 -0.69
C GLN A 61 -9.92 -12.93 0.18
N GLY A 62 -10.63 -11.89 0.54
CA GLY A 62 -11.87 -12.01 1.30
C GLY A 62 -13.02 -11.33 0.57
N VAL A 63 -14.11 -12.07 0.35
CA VAL A 63 -15.30 -11.50 -0.31
C VAL A 63 -15.97 -10.41 0.55
N ALA A 64 -16.82 -9.60 -0.06
CA ALA A 64 -17.58 -8.58 0.64
C ALA A 64 -18.32 -9.15 1.86
N GLY A 65 -18.12 -8.55 3.03
CA GLY A 65 -18.75 -8.99 4.26
C GLY A 65 -18.18 -10.28 4.88
N SER A 66 -16.98 -10.72 4.49
CA SER A 66 -16.30 -11.87 5.08
C SER A 66 -15.56 -11.57 6.41
N GLY A 67 -15.51 -10.30 6.82
CA GLY A 67 -14.85 -9.84 8.04
C GLY A 67 -13.34 -9.71 7.94
N LYS A 68 -12.81 -9.34 6.78
CA LYS A 68 -11.37 -9.09 6.55
C LYS A 68 -10.74 -8.25 7.66
N THR A 69 -11.25 -7.05 7.87
CA THR A 69 -10.75 -6.11 8.87
C THR A 69 -10.79 -6.69 10.28
N THR A 70 -11.88 -7.37 10.64
CA THR A 70 -12.02 -8.06 11.95
C THR A 70 -10.95 -9.15 12.09
N VAL A 71 -10.74 -9.96 11.07
CA VAL A 71 -9.70 -11.01 11.05
C VAL A 71 -8.31 -10.40 11.20
N ALA A 72 -8.05 -9.27 10.52
CA ALA A 72 -6.79 -8.52 10.66
C ALA A 72 -6.53 -8.10 12.11
N MET A 73 -7.52 -7.51 12.77
CA MET A 73 -7.40 -7.04 14.16
C MET A 73 -7.22 -8.18 15.15
N HIS A 74 -8.00 -9.26 15.02
CA HIS A 74 -7.82 -10.45 15.86
C HIS A 74 -6.47 -11.13 15.63
N ARG A 75 -5.96 -11.12 14.38
CA ARG A 75 -4.63 -11.62 14.09
C ARG A 75 -3.55 -10.79 14.79
N ILE A 76 -3.65 -9.48 14.77
CA ILE A 76 -2.71 -8.59 15.46
C ILE A 76 -2.71 -8.90 16.96
N SER A 77 -3.90 -8.94 17.60
CA SER A 77 -4.03 -9.29 19.01
C SER A 77 -3.44 -10.68 19.32
N TYR A 78 -3.73 -11.67 18.48
CA TYR A 78 -3.17 -13.02 18.61
C TYR A 78 -1.64 -13.03 18.53
N ILE A 79 -1.05 -12.28 17.59
CA ILE A 79 0.41 -12.21 17.43
C ILE A 79 1.04 -11.54 18.65
N LEU A 80 0.54 -10.40 19.08
CA LEU A 80 1.07 -9.67 20.24
C LEU A 80 0.94 -10.45 21.55
N TYR A 81 -0.11 -11.28 21.69
CA TYR A 81 -0.26 -12.11 22.86
C TYR A 81 0.63 -13.36 22.85
N ASN A 82 0.73 -14.06 21.71
CA ASN A 82 1.43 -15.35 21.64
C ASN A 82 2.91 -15.23 21.27
N TYR A 83 3.37 -14.10 20.72
CA TYR A 83 4.72 -13.83 20.27
C TYR A 83 5.29 -12.54 20.88
N ALA A 84 4.91 -12.24 22.14
CA ALA A 84 5.31 -11.01 22.83
C ALA A 84 6.83 -10.84 23.00
N ASP A 85 7.58 -11.95 22.98
CA ASP A 85 9.05 -11.92 23.03
C ASP A 85 9.68 -11.47 21.71
N ASP A 86 9.01 -11.73 20.58
CA ASP A 86 9.51 -11.45 19.22
C ASP A 86 8.95 -10.15 18.64
N PHE A 87 7.72 -9.75 19.03
CA PHE A 87 6.96 -8.64 18.44
C PHE A 87 6.39 -7.71 19.53
N ARG A 88 6.61 -6.42 19.34
CA ARG A 88 6.02 -5.36 20.17
C ARG A 88 5.01 -4.56 19.36
N PRO A 89 4.05 -3.86 19.99
CA PRO A 89 3.10 -3.01 19.26
C PRO A 89 3.76 -1.97 18.34
N GLU A 90 4.90 -1.40 18.75
CA GLU A 90 5.64 -0.40 17.98
C GLU A 90 6.26 -0.97 16.69
N ASP A 91 6.42 -2.29 16.61
CA ASP A 91 6.96 -3.02 15.46
C ASP A 91 5.90 -3.32 14.40
N PHE A 92 4.62 -2.98 14.69
CA PHE A 92 3.50 -3.16 13.76
C PHE A 92 3.10 -1.87 13.09
N TYR A 93 2.86 -1.96 11.77
CA TYR A 93 2.18 -0.91 11.01
C TYR A 93 0.86 -1.46 10.47
N ILE A 94 -0.19 -0.67 10.60
CA ILE A 94 -1.47 -0.90 9.93
C ILE A 94 -1.63 0.16 8.87
N ILE A 95 -1.81 -0.29 7.63
CA ILE A 95 -1.99 0.55 6.47
C ILE A 95 -3.40 0.36 5.94
N GLY A 96 -4.15 1.46 5.89
CA GLY A 96 -5.48 1.52 5.32
C GLY A 96 -5.51 2.44 4.10
N SER A 97 -6.49 2.23 3.23
CA SER A 97 -6.69 3.06 2.05
C SER A 97 -7.18 4.47 2.37
N ASN A 98 -7.74 4.69 3.56
CA ASN A 98 -8.25 5.99 3.98
C ASN A 98 -8.30 6.17 5.50
N HIS A 99 -8.41 7.43 5.95
CA HIS A 99 -8.47 7.79 7.37
C HIS A 99 -9.71 7.27 8.10
N ILE A 100 -10.81 7.00 7.41
CA ILE A 100 -12.05 6.54 8.03
C ILE A 100 -11.88 5.11 8.49
N LEU A 101 -11.33 4.26 7.63
CA LEU A 101 -10.98 2.88 7.97
C LEU A 101 -9.99 2.84 9.14
N LEU A 102 -8.97 3.70 9.12
CA LEU A 102 -7.99 3.79 10.21
C LEU A 102 -8.64 4.22 11.53
N ASN A 103 -9.51 5.22 11.52
CA ASN A 103 -10.24 5.66 12.72
C ASN A 103 -11.10 4.54 13.30
N TYR A 104 -11.73 3.75 12.43
CA TYR A 104 -12.49 2.58 12.85
C TYR A 104 -11.57 1.54 13.53
N ILE A 105 -10.47 1.14 12.89
CA ILE A 105 -9.49 0.22 13.47
C ILE A 105 -9.00 0.75 14.82
N THR A 106 -8.71 2.04 14.94
CA THR A 106 -8.29 2.70 16.18
C THR A 106 -9.32 2.54 17.30
N SER A 107 -10.61 2.54 16.98
CA SER A 107 -11.68 2.40 18.00
C SER A 107 -11.83 0.98 18.51
N VAL A 108 -11.48 -0.03 17.72
CA VAL A 108 -11.67 -1.46 18.06
C VAL A 108 -10.44 -2.10 18.70
N LEU A 109 -9.23 -1.71 18.31
CA LEU A 109 -8.01 -2.30 18.87
C LEU A 109 -7.92 -2.27 20.40
N PRO A 110 -8.35 -1.19 21.12
CA PRO A 110 -8.38 -1.18 22.59
C PRO A 110 -9.31 -2.23 23.21
N GLU A 111 -10.41 -2.62 22.52
CA GLU A 111 -11.29 -3.70 22.96
C GLU A 111 -10.62 -5.08 22.91
N LEU A 112 -9.54 -5.19 22.16
CA LEU A 112 -8.70 -6.37 22.02
C LEU A 112 -7.40 -6.28 22.85
N ASP A 113 -7.31 -5.34 23.79
CA ASP A 113 -6.13 -5.06 24.61
C ASP A 113 -4.87 -4.70 23.78
N VAL A 114 -5.06 -4.07 22.64
CA VAL A 114 -3.98 -3.68 21.72
C VAL A 114 -3.81 -2.17 21.71
N TYR A 115 -2.63 -1.70 22.10
CA TYR A 115 -2.27 -0.28 22.19
C TYR A 115 -0.91 -0.02 21.53
N GLY A 116 -0.67 1.20 21.05
CA GLY A 116 0.65 1.64 20.59
C GLY A 116 1.02 1.23 19.16
N ILE A 117 0.12 0.60 18.41
CA ILE A 117 0.35 0.28 17.00
C ILE A 117 0.27 1.55 16.15
N LYS A 118 1.19 1.70 15.22
CA LYS A 118 1.19 2.82 14.28
C LYS A 118 0.22 2.54 13.14
N GLN A 119 -0.71 3.46 12.96
CA GLN A 119 -1.75 3.40 11.93
C GLN A 119 -1.57 4.59 10.99
N MET A 120 -1.55 4.34 9.70
CA MET A 120 -1.30 5.37 8.70
C MET A 120 -1.82 4.98 7.31
N THR A 121 -2.01 5.96 6.45
CA THR A 121 -2.26 5.69 5.03
C THR A 121 -0.95 5.33 4.31
N MET A 122 -1.04 4.80 3.09
CA MET A 122 0.13 4.47 2.29
C MET A 122 0.98 5.72 2.00
N GLU A 123 0.34 6.85 1.73
CA GLU A 123 0.99 8.15 1.51
C GLU A 123 1.79 8.59 2.74
N GLN A 124 1.17 8.49 3.93
CA GLN A 124 1.84 8.84 5.20
C GLN A 124 3.05 7.93 5.47
N LEU A 125 2.97 6.67 5.07
CA LEU A 125 4.11 5.77 5.21
C LEU A 125 5.25 6.17 4.27
N PHE A 126 4.97 6.50 3.01
CA PHE A 126 6.00 6.92 2.07
C PHE A 126 6.61 8.27 2.45
N THR A 127 5.83 9.24 2.92
CA THR A 127 6.39 10.50 3.45
C THR A 127 7.27 10.26 4.67
N ARG A 128 6.92 9.32 5.52
CA ARG A 128 7.75 8.93 6.66
C ARG A 128 9.12 8.39 6.24
N PHE A 129 9.21 7.64 5.11
CA PHE A 129 10.49 7.16 4.60
C PHE A 129 11.39 8.25 4.01
N LEU A 130 10.84 9.41 3.71
CA LEU A 130 11.62 10.57 3.25
C LEU A 130 12.30 11.33 4.40
N TYR A 131 11.91 11.07 5.64
CA TYR A 131 12.46 11.71 6.84
C TYR A 131 12.54 13.24 6.71
N GLU A 132 13.75 13.82 6.83
CA GLU A 132 13.98 15.25 6.73
C GLU A 132 13.77 15.84 5.33
N ASP A 133 13.70 14.99 4.31
CA ASP A 133 13.43 15.43 2.93
C ASP A 133 11.95 15.77 2.70
N TRP A 134 11.03 15.35 3.58
CA TRP A 134 9.63 15.75 3.53
C TRP A 134 9.38 16.98 4.41
N ASP A 135 8.76 18.01 3.84
CA ASP A 135 8.36 19.23 4.54
C ASP A 135 6.88 19.53 4.28
N ASP A 136 6.03 19.28 5.27
CA ASP A 136 4.57 19.51 5.22
C ASP A 136 4.17 20.97 4.93
N LYS A 137 5.11 21.93 5.10
CA LYS A 137 4.85 23.34 4.75
C LYS A 137 5.07 23.62 3.28
N LYS A 138 5.90 22.83 2.64
CA LYS A 138 6.30 22.99 1.24
C LYS A 138 5.52 22.06 0.31
N TYR A 139 5.26 20.84 0.77
CA TYR A 139 4.69 19.78 -0.05
C TYR A 139 3.30 19.39 0.44
N SER A 140 2.46 18.96 -0.46
CA SER A 140 1.11 18.49 -0.18
C SER A 140 0.86 17.13 -0.84
N ILE A 141 -0.13 16.41 -0.30
CA ILE A 141 -0.59 15.13 -0.81
C ILE A 141 -1.93 15.34 -1.49
N HIS A 142 -2.14 14.73 -2.64
CA HIS A 142 -3.44 14.67 -3.30
C HIS A 142 -3.79 13.23 -3.69
N GLU A 143 -5.09 12.95 -3.81
CA GLU A 143 -5.57 11.66 -4.29
C GLU A 143 -5.27 11.48 -5.77
N VAL A 144 -5.05 10.23 -6.19
CA VAL A 144 -4.92 9.89 -7.62
C VAL A 144 -6.21 10.29 -8.35
N SER A 145 -6.08 11.03 -9.43
CA SER A 145 -7.25 11.50 -10.21
C SER A 145 -7.97 10.34 -10.86
N LYS A 146 -9.22 10.11 -10.47
CA LYS A 146 -10.07 9.01 -10.97
C LYS A 146 -10.42 9.12 -12.47
N ASN A 147 -10.20 10.28 -13.08
CA ASN A 147 -10.56 10.55 -14.48
C ASN A 147 -9.35 10.82 -15.37
N ASP A 148 -8.15 10.64 -14.86
CA ASP A 148 -6.91 10.92 -15.59
C ASP A 148 -6.15 9.63 -15.91
N SER A 149 -6.47 9.04 -17.07
CA SER A 149 -5.81 7.84 -17.57
C SER A 149 -4.31 8.05 -17.85
N ARG A 150 -3.85 9.30 -17.99
CA ARG A 150 -2.45 9.63 -18.28
C ARG A 150 -1.52 9.21 -17.13
N ASN A 151 -1.97 9.36 -15.89
CA ASN A 151 -1.19 9.01 -14.72
C ASN A 151 -1.43 7.56 -14.23
N SER A 152 -2.34 6.81 -14.85
CA SER A 152 -2.64 5.42 -14.44
C SER A 152 -1.42 4.50 -14.54
N ILE A 153 -0.55 4.75 -15.52
CA ILE A 153 0.70 3.99 -15.71
C ILE A 153 1.60 4.03 -14.46
N LYS A 154 1.57 5.13 -13.68
CA LYS A 154 2.38 5.27 -12.47
C LYS A 154 2.08 4.22 -11.41
N GLY A 155 0.88 3.62 -11.41
CA GLY A 155 0.50 2.54 -10.50
C GLY A 155 1.02 1.16 -10.93
N SER A 156 1.54 1.02 -12.14
CA SER A 156 1.91 -0.27 -12.72
C SER A 156 3.26 -0.80 -12.24
N LYS A 157 3.46 -2.10 -12.45
CA LYS A 157 4.73 -2.77 -12.20
C LYS A 157 5.80 -2.32 -13.19
N GLU A 158 5.42 -2.11 -14.44
CA GLU A 158 6.30 -1.64 -15.51
C GLU A 158 6.87 -0.26 -15.19
N TRP A 159 6.10 0.58 -14.52
CA TRP A 159 6.58 1.88 -14.04
C TRP A 159 7.64 1.75 -12.96
N PHE A 160 7.46 0.82 -12.03
CA PHE A 160 8.48 0.50 -11.04
C PHE A 160 9.76 -0.03 -11.70
N GLU A 161 9.65 -0.96 -12.64
CA GLU A 161 10.79 -1.52 -13.36
C GLU A 161 11.55 -0.45 -14.14
N ALA A 162 10.84 0.53 -14.72
CA ALA A 162 11.46 1.68 -15.39
C ALA A 162 12.23 2.58 -14.40
N LEU A 163 11.66 2.84 -13.22
CA LEU A 163 12.32 3.61 -12.16
C LEU A 163 13.53 2.84 -11.61
N GLU A 164 13.38 1.56 -11.35
CA GLU A 164 14.45 0.69 -10.86
C GLU A 164 15.64 0.69 -11.82
N LYS A 165 15.37 0.56 -13.12
CA LYS A 165 16.40 0.63 -14.15
C LYS A 165 17.07 2.00 -14.21
N PHE A 166 16.31 3.08 -14.10
CA PHE A 166 16.86 4.45 -14.08
C PHE A 166 17.81 4.66 -12.90
N CYS A 167 17.44 4.18 -11.71
CA CYS A 167 18.31 4.22 -10.54
C CYS A 167 19.56 3.34 -10.73
N TRP A 168 19.41 2.16 -11.31
CA TRP A 168 20.51 1.24 -11.57
C TRP A 168 21.52 1.82 -12.58
N ASP A 169 21.06 2.37 -13.69
CA ASP A 169 21.90 3.04 -14.70
C ASP A 169 22.70 4.21 -14.08
N TYR A 170 22.09 4.91 -13.13
CA TYR A 170 22.74 5.98 -12.38
C TYR A 170 23.80 5.45 -11.40
N GLU A 171 23.48 4.39 -10.63
CA GLU A 171 24.44 3.71 -9.73
C GLU A 171 25.68 3.24 -10.50
N GLU A 172 25.51 2.59 -11.65
CA GLU A 172 26.64 2.13 -12.48
C GLU A 172 27.52 3.26 -12.99
N LYS A 173 26.93 4.42 -13.29
CA LYS A 173 27.67 5.61 -13.68
C LYS A 173 28.48 6.19 -12.51
N CYS A 174 27.93 6.16 -11.28
CA CYS A 174 28.59 6.70 -10.09
C CYS A 174 29.64 5.77 -9.50
N ILE A 175 29.49 4.45 -9.71
CA ILE A 175 30.42 3.42 -9.24
C ILE A 175 30.88 2.57 -10.44
N PRO A 176 31.75 3.11 -11.29
CA PRO A 176 32.32 2.34 -12.40
C PRO A 176 33.06 1.10 -11.89
N ARG A 177 32.83 -0.04 -12.56
CA ARG A 177 33.44 -1.32 -12.20
C ARG A 177 34.83 -1.50 -12.79
N ASP A 178 35.66 -0.45 -12.68
CA ASP A 178 37.03 -0.44 -13.20
C ASP A 178 38.04 -0.66 -12.10
N GLU A 179 39.22 -1.17 -12.47
CA GLU A 179 40.33 -1.33 -11.54
C GLU A 179 40.85 0.04 -11.08
N VAL A 180 41.15 0.13 -9.80
CA VAL A 180 41.67 1.36 -9.18
C VAL A 180 43.17 1.23 -8.97
N TYR A 181 43.93 2.08 -9.61
CA TYR A 181 45.39 2.10 -9.52
C TYR A 181 45.89 3.34 -8.78
N MET A 182 47.02 3.18 -8.11
CA MET A 182 47.75 4.31 -7.53
C MET A 182 48.48 5.07 -8.63
N GLU A 183 48.16 6.35 -8.84
CA GLU A 183 48.66 7.18 -9.95
C GLU A 183 50.18 7.20 -10.06
N LYS A 184 50.90 7.21 -8.98
CA LYS A 184 52.35 7.41 -8.98
C LYS A 184 53.15 6.11 -9.10
N THR A 185 52.65 5.04 -8.54
CA THR A 185 53.36 3.76 -8.54
C THR A 185 52.82 2.79 -9.59
N GLY A 186 51.62 3.05 -10.12
CA GLY A 186 50.97 2.13 -11.02
C GLY A 186 50.49 0.85 -10.37
N ASN A 187 50.56 0.76 -9.03
CA ASN A 187 50.16 -0.43 -8.31
C ASN A 187 48.62 -0.51 -8.20
N LEU A 188 48.09 -1.73 -8.32
CA LEU A 188 46.66 -1.99 -8.17
C LEU A 188 46.27 -1.81 -6.69
N LEU A 189 45.37 -0.87 -6.43
CA LEU A 189 44.76 -0.67 -5.10
C LEU A 189 43.55 -1.58 -4.91
N VAL A 190 42.62 -1.54 -5.86
CA VAL A 190 41.38 -2.32 -5.81
C VAL A 190 41.09 -2.90 -7.19
N GLY A 191 40.96 -4.21 -7.29
CA GLY A 191 40.63 -4.90 -8.52
C GLY A 191 39.12 -4.94 -8.77
N LYS A 192 38.74 -5.06 -10.05
CA LYS A 192 37.34 -5.17 -10.49
C LYS A 192 36.56 -6.25 -9.73
N VAL A 193 37.13 -7.43 -9.52
CA VAL A 193 36.51 -8.55 -8.82
C VAL A 193 36.06 -8.15 -7.40
N LEU A 194 36.87 -7.35 -6.69
CA LEU A 194 36.51 -6.90 -5.33
C LEU A 194 35.32 -5.97 -5.38
N ILE A 195 35.28 -5.02 -6.33
CA ILE A 195 34.15 -4.10 -6.50
C ILE A 195 32.89 -4.88 -6.85
N ASP A 196 32.96 -5.80 -7.81
CA ASP A 196 31.84 -6.63 -8.22
C ASP A 196 31.30 -7.50 -7.05
N THR A 197 32.21 -8.15 -6.32
CA THR A 197 31.82 -8.96 -5.14
C THR A 197 31.16 -8.09 -4.08
N TYR A 198 31.75 -6.93 -3.77
CA TYR A 198 31.17 -6.04 -2.76
C TYR A 198 29.77 -5.54 -3.14
N LEU A 199 29.56 -5.14 -4.41
CA LEU A 199 28.25 -4.70 -4.89
C LEU A 199 27.23 -5.84 -4.90
N HIS A 200 27.66 -7.05 -5.28
CA HIS A 200 26.83 -8.26 -5.27
C HIS A 200 26.40 -8.66 -3.84
N ASP A 201 27.32 -8.63 -2.90
CA ASP A 201 27.06 -9.06 -1.52
C ASP A 201 26.25 -8.02 -0.71
N ASN A 202 26.17 -6.79 -1.21
CA ASN A 202 25.46 -5.67 -0.56
C ASN A 202 24.37 -5.05 -1.44
N PRO A 203 23.43 -5.81 -2.00
CA PRO A 203 22.45 -5.31 -2.96
C PRO A 203 21.49 -4.33 -2.32
N LEU A 204 21.28 -4.41 -1.01
CA LEU A 204 20.33 -3.61 -0.26
C LEU A 204 20.90 -2.32 0.34
N LEU A 205 22.20 -2.10 0.26
CA LEU A 205 22.77 -0.81 0.66
C LEU A 205 22.43 0.26 -0.38
N SER A 206 22.22 1.47 0.10
CA SER A 206 22.06 2.62 -0.80
C SER A 206 23.34 2.89 -1.58
N MET A 207 23.21 3.60 -2.71
CA MET A 207 24.36 4.01 -3.51
C MET A 207 25.37 4.81 -2.67
N GLN A 208 24.90 5.75 -1.85
CA GLN A 208 25.76 6.56 -0.98
C GLN A 208 26.53 5.68 0.02
N SER A 209 25.86 4.74 0.68
CA SER A 209 26.53 3.79 1.59
C SER A 209 27.57 2.93 0.88
N LYS A 210 27.28 2.46 -0.34
CA LYS A 210 28.23 1.70 -1.18
C LYS A 210 29.46 2.55 -1.52
N ILE A 211 29.25 3.80 -1.93
CA ILE A 211 30.32 4.76 -2.25
C ILE A 211 31.20 5.00 -1.03
N LEU A 212 30.62 5.29 0.13
CA LEU A 212 31.38 5.52 1.38
C LEU A 212 32.27 4.33 1.72
N MET A 213 31.72 3.12 1.73
CA MET A 213 32.46 1.91 2.07
C MET A 213 33.56 1.57 1.05
N LEU A 214 33.27 1.71 -0.25
CA LEU A 214 34.29 1.47 -1.28
C LEU A 214 35.41 2.49 -1.20
N ASN A 215 35.10 3.76 -0.94
CA ASN A 215 36.10 4.80 -0.73
C ASN A 215 36.98 4.53 0.50
N GLU A 216 36.41 4.02 1.60
CA GLU A 216 37.19 3.59 2.78
C GLU A 216 38.16 2.45 2.41
N ILE A 217 37.70 1.45 1.66
CA ILE A 217 38.53 0.34 1.20
C ILE A 217 39.69 0.87 0.32
N ILE A 218 39.39 1.73 -0.65
CA ILE A 218 40.39 2.33 -1.54
C ILE A 218 41.40 3.14 -0.73
N TYR A 219 40.93 3.98 0.20
CA TYR A 219 41.79 4.84 1.01
C TYR A 219 42.71 4.03 1.94
N SER A 220 42.17 2.99 2.59
CA SER A 220 42.98 2.07 3.43
C SER A 220 44.08 1.36 2.62
N LYS A 221 43.78 0.89 1.40
CA LYS A 221 44.76 0.30 0.49
C LYS A 221 45.81 1.29 0.06
N TYR A 222 45.41 2.52 -0.28
CA TYR A 222 46.32 3.63 -0.57
C TYR A 222 47.25 3.97 0.59
N GLU A 223 46.71 4.11 1.83
CA GLU A 223 47.54 4.38 3.01
C GLU A 223 48.56 3.27 3.26
N ASN A 224 48.18 2.00 3.17
CA ASN A 224 49.07 0.88 3.33
C ASN A 224 50.19 0.88 2.27
N GLU A 225 49.87 1.25 1.03
CA GLU A 225 50.85 1.35 -0.04
C GLU A 225 51.87 2.48 0.22
N VAL A 226 51.39 3.63 0.72
CA VAL A 226 52.27 4.77 1.09
C VAL A 226 53.15 4.46 2.28
N LEU A 227 52.62 3.84 3.33
CA LEU A 227 53.34 3.54 4.55
C LEU A 227 54.30 2.35 4.34
N GLY A 228 53.86 1.31 3.62
CA GLY A 228 54.61 0.05 3.48
C GLY A 228 55.84 0.14 2.56
N LYS A 229 55.87 1.08 1.63
CA LYS A 229 56.96 1.23 0.65
C LYS A 229 57.86 2.43 0.87
N GLU A 230 57.76 3.12 2.02
CA GLU A 230 58.54 4.34 2.31
C GLU A 230 58.47 5.40 1.17
N VAL A 231 57.39 5.43 0.39
CA VAL A 231 57.26 6.37 -0.70
C VAL A 231 57.02 7.78 -0.12
N LYS A 232 58.03 8.60 -0.24
CA LYS A 232 57.99 9.99 0.23
C LYS A 232 57.40 10.90 -0.85
N PHE A 233 56.23 11.40 -0.62
CA PHE A 233 55.63 12.44 -1.44
C PHE A 233 55.82 13.83 -0.85
N PRO A 234 56.01 14.90 -1.66
CA PRO A 234 55.91 16.26 -1.19
C PRO A 234 54.57 16.50 -0.48
N ALA A 235 54.54 17.27 0.56
CA ALA A 235 53.36 17.47 1.43
C ALA A 235 52.12 17.94 0.64
N LYS A 236 52.30 18.77 -0.39
CA LYS A 236 51.20 19.21 -1.27
C LYS A 236 50.60 18.04 -2.07
N GLU A 237 51.46 17.28 -2.69
CA GLU A 237 51.08 16.14 -3.53
C GLU A 237 50.38 15.05 -2.69
N ARG A 238 50.89 14.79 -1.48
CA ARG A 238 50.24 13.87 -0.55
C ARG A 238 48.80 14.30 -0.21
N ARG A 239 48.58 15.58 0.07
CA ARG A 239 47.24 16.11 0.35
C ARG A 239 46.29 15.94 -0.85
N GLU A 240 46.80 16.10 -2.05
CA GLU A 240 46.00 15.90 -3.28
C GLU A 240 45.62 14.43 -3.46
N LEU A 241 46.56 13.51 -3.26
CA LEU A 241 46.32 12.07 -3.30
C LEU A 241 45.39 11.60 -2.17
N ASP A 242 45.60 12.09 -0.95
CA ASP A 242 44.70 11.80 0.18
C ASP A 242 43.26 12.20 -0.13
N LYS A 243 43.07 13.41 -0.66
CA LYS A 243 41.75 13.88 -1.07
C LYS A 243 41.15 13.03 -2.18
N LYS A 244 41.96 12.67 -3.18
CA LYS A 244 41.52 11.86 -4.33
C LYS A 244 41.02 10.50 -3.90
N TYR A 245 41.80 9.76 -3.09
CA TYR A 245 41.47 8.38 -2.73
C TYR A 245 40.41 8.31 -1.59
N LYS A 246 40.23 9.36 -0.81
CA LYS A 246 39.12 9.48 0.14
C LYS A 246 37.76 9.67 -0.55
N THR A 247 37.75 10.24 -1.72
CA THR A 247 36.52 10.53 -2.50
C THR A 247 36.69 10.04 -3.95
N TYR A 248 37.15 8.80 -4.12
CA TYR A 248 37.46 8.25 -5.44
C TYR A 248 36.19 8.06 -6.27
N PHE A 249 35.19 7.36 -5.70
CA PHE A 249 33.85 7.29 -6.26
C PHE A 249 32.98 8.44 -5.74
N GLY A 250 31.95 8.78 -6.48
CA GLY A 250 31.00 9.84 -6.11
C GLY A 250 31.48 11.26 -6.43
N LYS A 251 32.51 11.44 -7.28
CA LYS A 251 32.94 12.76 -7.74
C LYS A 251 31.86 13.48 -8.55
N ASP A 252 31.16 12.71 -9.35
CA ASP A 252 30.05 13.14 -10.18
C ASP A 252 28.71 12.81 -9.52
N ASP A 253 28.75 12.58 -8.20
CA ASP A 253 27.60 12.27 -7.40
C ASP A 253 26.57 13.40 -7.47
N TRP A 254 25.34 12.99 -7.63
CA TRP A 254 24.24 13.91 -7.75
C TRP A 254 23.99 14.65 -6.44
N LYS A 255 24.03 15.96 -6.51
CA LYS A 255 23.94 16.85 -5.33
C LYS A 255 22.57 17.49 -5.18
N GLY A 256 21.61 17.08 -5.98
CA GLY A 256 20.24 17.59 -5.93
C GLY A 256 19.39 16.99 -4.80
N SER A 257 18.12 17.29 -4.82
CA SER A 257 17.12 16.68 -3.94
C SER A 257 16.53 15.43 -4.57
N VAL A 258 15.95 14.51 -3.80
CA VAL A 258 15.24 13.33 -4.34
C VAL A 258 14.15 13.75 -5.33
N TYR A 259 13.59 14.93 -5.17
CA TYR A 259 12.61 15.54 -6.08
C TYR A 259 13.18 15.88 -7.45
N ASP A 260 14.41 16.39 -7.51
CA ASP A 260 15.08 16.68 -8.78
C ASP A 260 15.40 15.39 -9.52
N PHE A 261 15.85 14.35 -8.79
CA PHE A 261 16.12 13.03 -9.37
C PHE A 261 14.83 12.40 -9.93
N TYR A 262 13.74 12.48 -9.18
CA TYR A 262 12.45 11.99 -9.63
C TYR A 262 11.95 12.78 -10.85
N ARG A 263 12.12 14.08 -10.86
CA ARG A 263 11.80 14.90 -12.04
C ARG A 263 12.59 14.50 -13.27
N ASP A 264 13.89 14.21 -13.13
CA ASP A 264 14.74 13.76 -14.25
C ASP A 264 14.27 12.39 -14.76
N PHE A 265 13.87 11.49 -13.87
CA PHE A 265 13.22 10.24 -14.27
C PHE A 265 11.94 10.51 -15.07
N LEU A 266 11.03 11.35 -14.58
CA LEU A 266 9.78 11.67 -15.28
C LEU A 266 10.04 12.30 -16.65
N LEU A 267 11.01 13.20 -16.75
CA LEU A 267 11.42 13.78 -18.05
C LEU A 267 11.93 12.70 -19.01
N SER A 268 12.72 11.75 -18.53
CA SER A 268 13.20 10.63 -19.34
C SER A 268 12.07 9.73 -19.85
N GLN A 269 10.96 9.61 -19.10
CA GLN A 269 9.79 8.86 -19.54
C GLN A 269 8.96 9.65 -20.57
N LYS A 270 8.87 10.98 -20.42
CA LYS A 270 8.24 11.85 -21.44
C LYS A 270 8.94 11.76 -22.79
N GLU A 271 10.25 11.65 -22.81
CA GLU A 271 11.03 11.42 -24.04
C GLU A 271 10.68 10.10 -24.72
N LYS A 272 10.13 9.13 -23.98
CA LYS A 272 9.58 7.86 -24.47
C LYS A 272 8.08 7.92 -24.80
N GLU A 273 7.54 9.11 -24.98
CA GLU A 273 6.16 9.39 -25.39
C GLU A 273 5.08 9.07 -24.34
N TYR A 274 5.44 8.88 -23.05
CA TYR A 274 4.45 8.80 -21.99
C TYR A 274 3.85 10.18 -21.70
N ASP A 275 2.52 10.29 -21.79
CA ASP A 275 1.81 11.50 -21.41
C ASP A 275 1.56 11.50 -19.89
N ILE A 276 2.49 12.09 -19.16
CA ILE A 276 2.46 12.17 -17.67
C ILE A 276 2.67 13.60 -17.21
N ASP A 277 2.08 13.93 -16.08
CA ASP A 277 2.30 15.20 -15.41
C ASP A 277 3.58 15.15 -14.56
N ILE A 278 4.29 16.28 -14.49
CA ILE A 278 5.45 16.43 -13.62
C ILE A 278 5.01 17.22 -12.39
N PRO A 279 4.91 16.58 -11.23
CA PRO A 279 4.50 17.26 -10.00
C PRO A 279 5.55 18.28 -9.56
N LYS A 280 5.10 19.38 -8.97
CA LYS A 280 5.97 20.43 -8.40
C LYS A 280 6.03 20.32 -6.88
N ASP A 281 4.90 20.55 -6.24
CA ASP A 281 4.79 20.64 -4.77
C ASP A 281 3.63 19.78 -4.22
N SER A 282 2.92 19.05 -5.08
CA SER A 282 1.82 18.17 -4.71
C SER A 282 1.99 16.81 -5.37
N PHE A 283 1.90 15.74 -4.57
CA PHE A 283 2.26 14.38 -4.95
C PHE A 283 1.13 13.41 -4.67
N ASP A 284 0.92 12.46 -5.56
CA ASP A 284 0.05 11.31 -5.32
C ASP A 284 0.82 10.15 -4.66
N VAL A 285 0.12 9.07 -4.31
CA VAL A 285 0.73 7.91 -3.64
C VAL A 285 1.87 7.27 -4.45
N TYR A 286 1.80 7.28 -5.77
CA TYR A 286 2.82 6.70 -6.64
C TYR A 286 4.04 7.59 -6.79
N ASP A 287 3.84 8.90 -6.82
CA ASP A 287 4.94 9.87 -6.74
C ASP A 287 5.70 9.72 -5.43
N LEU A 288 4.96 9.60 -4.30
CA LEU A 288 5.54 9.41 -2.98
C LEU A 288 6.27 8.06 -2.85
N ALA A 289 5.72 7.00 -3.43
CA ALA A 289 6.36 5.69 -3.51
C ALA A 289 7.70 5.77 -4.26
N ALA A 290 7.71 6.45 -5.42
CA ALA A 290 8.92 6.67 -6.19
C ALA A 290 9.97 7.47 -5.43
N LEU A 291 9.58 8.57 -4.78
CA LEU A 291 10.46 9.40 -3.97
C LEU A 291 11.06 8.61 -2.80
N ALA A 292 10.26 7.84 -2.09
CA ALA A 292 10.71 6.98 -1.00
C ALA A 292 11.70 5.90 -1.49
N TYR A 293 11.42 5.27 -2.63
CA TYR A 293 12.32 4.30 -3.26
C TYR A 293 13.65 4.94 -3.64
N ILE A 294 13.64 6.11 -4.29
CA ILE A 294 14.84 6.85 -4.65
C ILE A 294 15.65 7.20 -3.40
N TYR A 295 15.00 7.71 -2.36
CA TYR A 295 15.66 8.04 -1.08
C TYR A 295 16.39 6.81 -0.51
N LYS A 296 15.68 5.71 -0.35
CA LYS A 296 16.21 4.46 0.22
C LYS A 296 17.32 3.84 -0.65
N ARG A 297 17.20 3.93 -1.97
CA ARG A 297 18.16 3.33 -2.89
C ARG A 297 19.41 4.19 -3.14
N ILE A 298 19.23 5.50 -3.23
CA ILE A 298 20.29 6.40 -3.65
C ILE A 298 20.94 7.13 -2.46
N LYS A 299 20.12 7.68 -1.55
CA LYS A 299 20.57 8.68 -0.58
C LYS A 299 20.78 8.17 0.84
N GLU A 300 20.01 7.20 1.30
CA GLU A 300 20.03 6.76 2.70
C GLU A 300 21.43 6.30 3.16
N THR A 301 21.96 6.92 4.22
CA THR A 301 23.23 6.50 4.83
C THR A 301 23.05 5.70 6.12
N ASP A 302 22.01 6.02 6.88
CA ASP A 302 21.71 5.41 8.18
C ASP A 302 20.34 4.71 8.12
N PRO A 303 20.30 3.41 7.73
CA PRO A 303 19.03 2.70 7.61
C PRO A 303 18.34 2.53 8.97
N VAL A 304 17.14 3.04 9.09
CA VAL A 304 16.29 2.88 10.28
C VAL A 304 15.39 1.67 10.10
N ARG A 305 15.32 0.82 11.13
CA ARG A 305 14.34 -0.25 11.18
C ARG A 305 12.96 0.34 11.46
N GLU A 306 12.04 0.20 10.51
CA GLU A 306 10.71 0.79 10.61
C GLU A 306 9.70 -0.15 11.25
N ALA A 307 9.45 -1.31 10.64
CA ALA A 307 8.48 -2.29 11.13
C ALA A 307 9.02 -3.71 11.00
N SER A 308 8.48 -4.62 11.82
CA SER A 308 8.71 -6.07 11.71
C SER A 308 7.55 -6.78 11.05
N HIS A 309 6.34 -6.21 11.16
CA HIS A 309 5.13 -6.75 10.56
C HIS A 309 4.22 -5.63 10.06
N VAL A 310 3.73 -5.76 8.84
CA VAL A 310 2.80 -4.79 8.25
C VAL A 310 1.50 -5.49 7.90
N VAL A 311 0.40 -4.89 8.34
CA VAL A 311 -0.96 -5.28 7.97
C VAL A 311 -1.50 -4.26 7.01
N ILE A 312 -1.94 -4.70 5.82
CA ILE A 312 -2.55 -3.86 4.80
C ILE A 312 -3.99 -4.34 4.60
N ASP A 313 -4.93 -3.45 4.80
CA ASP A 313 -6.35 -3.69 4.52
C ASP A 313 -6.79 -2.92 3.26
N GLU A 314 -7.83 -3.40 2.59
CA GLU A 314 -8.31 -2.93 1.28
C GLU A 314 -7.17 -2.86 0.23
N ALA A 315 -6.38 -3.91 0.20
CA ALA A 315 -5.14 -3.98 -0.58
C ALA A 315 -5.34 -3.78 -2.09
N GLN A 316 -6.53 -4.04 -2.62
CA GLN A 316 -6.87 -3.85 -4.03
C GLN A 316 -6.84 -2.37 -4.46
N ASP A 317 -6.90 -1.43 -3.53
CA ASP A 317 -6.94 0.01 -3.83
C ASP A 317 -5.59 0.56 -4.30
N PHE A 318 -4.49 -0.18 -4.09
CA PHE A 318 -3.13 0.23 -4.45
C PHE A 318 -2.58 -0.56 -5.64
N GLY A 319 -1.82 0.11 -6.50
CA GLY A 319 -1.15 -0.52 -7.63
C GLY A 319 0.18 -1.18 -7.27
N MET A 320 0.70 -2.00 -8.18
CA MET A 320 1.94 -2.76 -7.98
C MET A 320 3.16 -1.87 -7.73
N MET A 321 3.20 -0.66 -8.29
CA MET A 321 4.26 0.32 -8.01
C MET A 321 4.41 0.58 -6.50
N ALA A 322 3.30 0.80 -5.79
CA ALA A 322 3.31 1.04 -4.35
C ALA A 322 3.84 -0.18 -3.59
N TYR A 323 3.42 -1.39 -3.96
CA TYR A 323 3.89 -2.64 -3.32
C TYR A 323 5.36 -2.92 -3.58
N CYS A 324 5.86 -2.70 -4.78
CA CYS A 324 7.28 -2.88 -5.10
C CYS A 324 8.15 -1.90 -4.29
N CYS A 325 7.76 -0.63 -4.24
CA CYS A 325 8.45 0.38 -3.44
C CYS A 325 8.38 0.06 -1.94
N LEU A 326 7.21 -0.33 -1.43
CA LEU A 326 7.01 -0.71 -0.03
C LEU A 326 7.89 -1.90 0.36
N HIS A 327 7.91 -2.95 -0.48
CA HIS A 327 8.72 -4.14 -0.25
C HIS A 327 10.22 -3.82 -0.20
N TYR A 328 10.68 -2.91 -1.06
CA TYR A 328 12.06 -2.43 -1.04
C TYR A 328 12.37 -1.59 0.20
N CYS A 329 11.47 -0.68 0.59
CA CYS A 329 11.68 0.24 1.71
C CYS A 329 11.60 -0.45 3.08
N LEU A 330 10.73 -1.47 3.24
CA LEU A 330 10.53 -2.24 4.46
C LEU A 330 11.26 -3.58 4.39
N ARG A 331 12.57 -3.52 4.56
CA ARG A 331 13.44 -4.70 4.57
C ARG A 331 13.25 -5.50 5.85
N ASN A 332 13.29 -6.85 5.74
CA ASN A 332 13.13 -7.77 6.87
C ASN A 332 11.77 -7.63 7.59
N CYS A 333 10.75 -7.28 6.87
CA CYS A 333 9.37 -7.18 7.33
C CYS A 333 8.54 -8.33 6.78
N THR A 334 7.58 -8.81 7.56
CA THR A 334 6.55 -9.74 7.09
C THR A 334 5.23 -9.03 6.89
N TYR A 335 4.37 -9.59 6.03
CA TYR A 335 3.15 -8.95 5.59
C TYR A 335 1.91 -9.81 5.88
N THR A 336 0.86 -9.14 6.34
CA THR A 336 -0.52 -9.63 6.30
C THR A 336 -1.31 -8.69 5.41
N ILE A 337 -1.61 -9.11 4.18
CA ILE A 337 -2.27 -8.29 3.16
C ILE A 337 -3.67 -8.83 2.95
N MET A 338 -4.68 -7.99 3.12
CA MET A 338 -6.09 -8.36 2.96
C MET A 338 -6.78 -7.44 1.97
N GLY A 339 -7.62 -8.02 1.13
CA GLY A 339 -8.38 -7.26 0.15
C GLY A 339 -9.38 -8.11 -0.59
N ASP A 340 -10.04 -7.48 -1.55
CA ASP A 340 -10.98 -8.12 -2.47
C ASP A 340 -10.84 -7.51 -3.86
N THR A 341 -10.17 -8.20 -4.77
CA THR A 341 -9.96 -7.69 -6.14
C THR A 341 -11.27 -7.45 -6.88
N SER A 342 -12.36 -8.14 -6.49
CA SER A 342 -13.70 -7.91 -7.06
C SER A 342 -14.32 -6.58 -6.61
N GLN A 343 -13.80 -5.95 -5.56
CA GLN A 343 -14.22 -4.64 -5.07
C GLN A 343 -13.31 -3.50 -5.55
N ASN A 344 -12.33 -3.78 -6.42
CA ASN A 344 -11.48 -2.73 -6.95
C ASN A 344 -12.28 -1.75 -7.80
N ILE A 345 -12.42 -0.51 -7.30
CA ILE A 345 -13.03 0.60 -8.03
C ILE A 345 -12.01 1.47 -8.77
N HIS A 346 -10.73 1.14 -8.63
CA HIS A 346 -9.59 1.81 -9.24
C HIS A 346 -8.96 0.94 -10.33
N PHE A 347 -9.79 0.49 -11.28
CA PHE A 347 -9.43 -0.52 -12.27
C PHE A 347 -8.18 -0.18 -13.09
N GLU A 348 -7.91 1.10 -13.29
CA GLU A 348 -6.78 1.58 -14.09
C GLU A 348 -5.42 1.45 -13.37
N TYR A 349 -5.40 1.47 -12.04
CA TYR A 349 -4.15 1.49 -11.26
C TYR A 349 -4.13 0.59 -10.03
N GLY A 350 -5.27 0.17 -9.51
CA GLY A 350 -5.36 -0.79 -8.39
C GLY A 350 -5.14 -2.24 -8.82
N LEU A 351 -5.19 -3.17 -7.88
CA LEU A 351 -5.01 -4.59 -8.18
C LEU A 351 -6.29 -5.21 -8.75
N ASN A 352 -6.22 -5.71 -9.96
CA ASN A 352 -7.29 -6.46 -10.60
C ASN A 352 -7.17 -7.98 -10.38
N ASP A 353 -5.99 -8.45 -9.98
CA ASP A 353 -5.68 -9.81 -9.55
C ASP A 353 -4.54 -9.83 -8.53
N TRP A 354 -4.23 -11.00 -8.00
CA TRP A 354 -3.19 -11.18 -6.98
C TRP A 354 -1.85 -11.71 -7.54
N GLU A 355 -1.74 -11.99 -8.83
CA GLU A 355 -0.66 -12.82 -9.35
C GLU A 355 0.72 -12.16 -9.21
N ASP A 356 0.84 -10.89 -9.54
CA ASP A 356 2.12 -10.19 -9.39
C ASP A 356 2.45 -9.90 -7.92
N LEU A 357 1.43 -9.59 -7.11
CA LEU A 357 1.64 -9.40 -5.68
C LEU A 357 2.04 -10.70 -4.97
N LYS A 358 1.47 -11.85 -5.37
CA LYS A 358 1.89 -13.16 -4.87
C LYS A 358 3.35 -13.45 -5.20
N LYS A 359 3.79 -13.17 -6.43
CA LYS A 359 5.19 -13.35 -6.84
C LYS A 359 6.14 -12.47 -6.05
N LEU A 360 5.73 -11.25 -5.71
CA LEU A 360 6.53 -10.29 -4.95
C LEU A 360 6.63 -10.69 -3.47
N ILE A 361 5.54 -11.06 -2.85
CA ILE A 361 5.42 -11.20 -1.38
C ILE A 361 5.54 -12.63 -0.91
N LEU A 362 4.95 -13.62 -1.63
CA LEU A 362 4.92 -15.02 -1.19
C LEU A 362 6.13 -15.79 -1.71
N THR A 363 7.31 -15.44 -1.25
CA THR A 363 8.59 -16.03 -1.69
C THR A 363 9.10 -17.12 -0.75
N GLY A 364 8.57 -17.20 0.48
CA GLY A 364 8.96 -18.17 1.49
C GLY A 364 8.16 -19.47 1.41
N THR A 365 8.77 -20.58 1.81
CA THR A 365 8.15 -21.94 1.78
C THR A 365 6.83 -22.01 2.57
N TYR A 366 6.70 -21.20 3.62
CA TYR A 366 5.54 -21.21 4.50
C TYR A 366 4.60 -20.03 4.28
N ASP A 367 4.89 -19.18 3.31
CA ASP A 367 4.01 -18.10 2.91
C ASP A 367 2.70 -18.66 2.32
N ALA A 368 1.62 -17.92 2.39
CA ALA A 368 0.33 -18.44 1.96
C ALA A 368 -0.60 -17.43 1.34
N PHE A 369 -1.44 -17.97 0.47
CA PHE A 369 -2.64 -17.29 0.00
C PHE A 369 -3.86 -17.88 0.70
N GLY A 370 -4.62 -17.04 1.40
CA GLY A 370 -5.84 -17.41 2.12
C GLY A 370 -7.09 -16.95 1.40
N LEU A 371 -8.20 -17.67 1.63
CA LEU A 371 -9.51 -17.32 1.09
C LEU A 371 -10.53 -17.23 2.21
N LEU A 372 -11.28 -16.13 2.26
CA LEU A 372 -12.48 -15.95 3.08
C LEU A 372 -13.67 -15.87 2.12
N ARG A 373 -14.37 -16.97 1.94
CA ARG A 373 -15.45 -17.11 0.95
C ARG A 373 -16.82 -16.76 1.48
N LYS A 374 -17.01 -16.87 2.78
CA LYS A 374 -18.32 -16.72 3.41
C LYS A 374 -18.63 -15.26 3.72
N SER A 375 -19.73 -14.77 3.18
CA SER A 375 -20.27 -13.45 3.49
C SER A 375 -21.44 -13.57 4.45
N TYR A 376 -21.39 -12.86 5.56
CA TYR A 376 -22.46 -12.78 6.54
C TYR A 376 -23.16 -11.42 6.58
N ARG A 377 -22.69 -10.44 5.81
CA ARG A 377 -23.29 -9.12 5.69
C ARG A 377 -24.47 -9.12 4.73
N ASN A 378 -24.28 -9.68 3.54
CA ASN A 378 -25.22 -9.61 2.45
C ASN A 378 -26.25 -10.75 2.51
N THR A 379 -27.45 -10.49 1.97
CA THR A 379 -28.44 -11.57 1.73
C THR A 379 -28.02 -12.36 0.48
N VAL A 380 -28.65 -13.53 0.30
CA VAL A 380 -28.43 -14.38 -0.87
C VAL A 380 -28.68 -13.60 -2.15
N GLU A 381 -29.79 -12.86 -2.20
CA GLU A 381 -30.26 -12.11 -3.38
C GLU A 381 -29.28 -10.99 -3.77
N ILE A 382 -28.70 -10.30 -2.78
CA ILE A 382 -27.68 -9.26 -3.02
C ILE A 382 -26.38 -9.90 -3.54
N SER A 383 -25.97 -11.00 -2.92
CA SER A 383 -24.72 -11.71 -3.30
C SER A 383 -24.80 -12.32 -4.70
N GLU A 384 -25.94 -12.91 -5.06
CA GLU A 384 -26.17 -13.47 -6.39
C GLU A 384 -26.19 -12.38 -7.45
N PHE A 385 -26.91 -11.28 -7.19
CA PHE A 385 -26.96 -10.15 -8.10
C PHE A 385 -25.59 -9.50 -8.32
N ALA A 386 -24.84 -9.28 -7.26
CA ALA A 386 -23.47 -8.73 -7.35
C ALA A 386 -22.54 -9.69 -8.12
N THR A 387 -22.64 -10.99 -7.88
CA THR A 387 -21.84 -12.01 -8.60
C THR A 387 -22.19 -12.03 -10.09
N GLU A 388 -23.47 -11.84 -10.45
CA GLU A 388 -23.88 -11.80 -11.84
C GLU A 388 -23.30 -10.56 -12.56
N ILE A 389 -23.27 -9.40 -11.90
CA ILE A 389 -22.59 -8.21 -12.45
C ILE A 389 -21.11 -8.49 -12.70
N LEU A 390 -20.42 -9.11 -11.74
CA LEU A 390 -19.00 -9.42 -11.85
C LEU A 390 -18.68 -10.37 -13.01
N ARG A 391 -19.60 -11.28 -13.39
CA ARG A 391 -19.44 -12.20 -14.52
C ARG A 391 -19.36 -11.51 -15.89
N HIS A 392 -19.75 -10.25 -15.98
CA HIS A 392 -19.62 -9.45 -17.20
C HIS A 392 -18.24 -8.81 -17.36
N GLY A 393 -17.34 -8.93 -16.38
CA GLY A 393 -15.98 -8.42 -16.43
C GLY A 393 -14.94 -9.49 -16.76
N ASP A 394 -13.80 -9.08 -17.32
CA ASP A 394 -12.66 -9.93 -17.65
C ASP A 394 -11.64 -10.01 -16.49
N PHE A 395 -12.10 -10.47 -15.32
CA PHE A 395 -11.22 -10.62 -14.15
C PHE A 395 -11.58 -11.88 -13.35
N ALA A 396 -10.64 -12.34 -12.52
CA ALA A 396 -10.83 -13.52 -11.69
C ALA A 396 -11.94 -13.28 -10.64
N ILE A 397 -13.01 -14.06 -10.71
CA ILE A 397 -14.11 -14.01 -9.76
C ILE A 397 -13.89 -15.06 -8.68
N TYR A 398 -13.87 -14.62 -7.44
CA TYR A 398 -13.88 -15.50 -6.28
C TYR A 398 -15.33 -15.74 -5.84
N PRO A 399 -15.80 -17.02 -5.82
CA PRO A 399 -17.20 -17.29 -5.50
C PRO A 399 -17.52 -16.86 -4.07
N VAL A 400 -18.59 -16.11 -3.93
CA VAL A 400 -19.18 -15.73 -2.64
C VAL A 400 -20.12 -16.82 -2.18
N GLU A 401 -19.92 -17.34 -0.97
CA GLU A 401 -20.81 -18.24 -0.29
C GLU A 401 -21.64 -17.45 0.72
N PRO A 402 -22.84 -16.93 0.37
CA PRO A 402 -23.64 -16.20 1.32
C PRO A 402 -24.13 -17.14 2.43
N ILE A 403 -24.15 -16.63 3.67
CA ILE A 403 -24.92 -17.30 4.72
C ILE A 403 -26.39 -17.29 4.28
N ILE A 404 -27.13 -18.37 4.56
CA ILE A 404 -28.54 -18.52 4.18
C ILE A 404 -29.38 -17.45 4.96
N ARG A 405 -29.28 -16.23 4.50
CA ARG A 405 -30.07 -15.08 4.92
C ARG A 405 -30.76 -14.52 3.70
N HIS A 406 -32.08 -14.68 3.65
CA HIS A 406 -32.90 -14.16 2.58
C HIS A 406 -33.41 -12.76 2.90
N GLY A 407 -33.47 -11.94 1.86
CA GLY A 407 -34.02 -10.58 1.87
C GLY A 407 -34.89 -10.30 0.65
N ASN A 408 -35.17 -9.04 0.41
CA ASN A 408 -35.88 -8.63 -0.78
C ASN A 408 -34.97 -8.76 -2.01
N ALA A 409 -35.56 -9.12 -3.17
CA ALA A 409 -34.84 -9.13 -4.43
C ALA A 409 -34.32 -7.72 -4.79
N VAL A 410 -33.14 -7.69 -5.41
CA VAL A 410 -32.58 -6.42 -5.94
C VAL A 410 -33.49 -5.93 -7.07
N ARG A 411 -33.87 -4.67 -7.01
CA ARG A 411 -34.72 -4.03 -8.04
C ARG A 411 -33.86 -3.13 -8.92
N ILE A 412 -34.05 -3.25 -10.22
CA ILE A 412 -33.49 -2.35 -11.23
C ILE A 412 -34.67 -1.62 -11.85
N GLU A 413 -34.60 -0.29 -11.79
CA GLU A 413 -35.67 0.55 -12.35
C GLU A 413 -35.05 1.64 -13.22
N GLU A 414 -35.59 1.83 -14.40
CA GLU A 414 -35.16 2.87 -15.34
C GLU A 414 -36.18 3.98 -15.40
N TYR A 415 -35.69 5.21 -15.43
CA TYR A 415 -36.53 6.39 -15.46
C TYR A 415 -36.19 7.29 -16.66
N ALA A 416 -37.21 7.84 -17.28
CA ALA A 416 -37.06 8.69 -18.48
C ALA A 416 -36.29 10.00 -18.25
N ASN A 417 -36.22 10.47 -17.00
CA ASN A 417 -35.52 11.71 -16.64
C ASN A 417 -35.19 11.75 -15.13
N VAL A 418 -34.28 12.65 -14.75
CA VAL A 418 -33.83 12.82 -13.37
C VAL A 418 -34.96 13.19 -12.40
N ARG A 419 -35.98 13.95 -12.87
CA ARG A 419 -37.11 14.34 -12.00
C ARG A 419 -37.96 13.15 -11.59
N SER A 420 -38.26 12.24 -12.50
CA SER A 420 -39.00 11.01 -12.21
C SER A 420 -38.16 10.07 -11.32
N LEU A 421 -36.85 9.96 -11.56
CA LEU A 421 -35.91 9.22 -10.69
C LEU A 421 -35.97 9.76 -9.25
N ILE A 422 -35.83 11.07 -9.05
CA ILE A 422 -35.86 11.69 -7.73
C ILE A 422 -37.21 11.47 -7.03
N SER A 423 -38.33 11.62 -7.74
CA SER A 423 -39.66 11.38 -7.18
C SER A 423 -39.78 9.93 -6.68
N ALA A 424 -39.42 8.95 -7.51
CA ALA A 424 -39.46 7.54 -7.16
C ALA A 424 -38.52 7.20 -6.00
N SER A 425 -37.33 7.82 -5.96
CA SER A 425 -36.39 7.67 -4.83
C SER A 425 -36.97 8.16 -3.51
N VAL A 426 -37.68 9.31 -3.53
CA VAL A 426 -38.38 9.84 -2.35
C VAL A 426 -39.50 8.88 -1.88
N ASP A 427 -40.27 8.33 -2.81
CA ASP A 427 -41.34 7.38 -2.48
C ASP A 427 -40.77 6.08 -1.92
N THR A 428 -39.68 5.57 -2.48
CA THR A 428 -38.95 4.41 -1.98
C THR A 428 -38.41 4.65 -0.57
N ILE A 429 -37.76 5.80 -0.32
CA ILE A 429 -37.25 6.17 1.01
C ILE A 429 -38.40 6.21 2.03
N LYS A 430 -39.55 6.81 1.68
CA LYS A 430 -40.70 6.85 2.58
C LYS A 430 -41.27 5.45 2.86
N GLY A 431 -41.33 4.60 1.82
CA GLY A 431 -41.77 3.22 1.96
C GLY A 431 -40.87 2.46 2.96
N TRP A 432 -39.57 2.50 2.77
CA TRP A 432 -38.62 1.84 3.68
C TRP A 432 -38.65 2.40 5.10
N GLN A 433 -38.86 3.70 5.27
CA GLN A 433 -39.08 4.30 6.60
C GLN A 433 -40.34 3.77 7.26
N SER A 434 -41.40 3.56 6.52
CA SER A 434 -42.65 2.99 7.04
C SER A 434 -42.50 1.50 7.40
N GLU A 435 -41.58 0.80 6.75
CA GLU A 435 -41.20 -0.59 7.06
C GLU A 435 -40.23 -0.70 8.26
N GLY A 436 -39.77 0.43 8.80
CA GLY A 436 -38.92 0.47 10.00
C GLY A 436 -37.42 0.55 9.72
N TYR A 437 -36.99 0.80 8.48
CA TYR A 437 -35.57 1.05 8.22
C TYR A 437 -35.13 2.41 8.78
N GLU A 438 -34.18 2.39 9.69
CA GLU A 438 -33.67 3.60 10.37
C GLU A 438 -32.61 4.33 9.56
N THR A 439 -31.78 3.57 8.81
CA THR A 439 -30.68 4.10 8.01
C THR A 439 -30.89 3.76 6.54
N ILE A 440 -30.94 4.80 5.70
CA ILE A 440 -31.12 4.68 4.25
C ILE A 440 -30.08 5.56 3.56
N ALA A 441 -29.31 4.98 2.65
CA ALA A 441 -28.29 5.68 1.88
C ALA A 441 -28.70 5.79 0.39
N VAL A 442 -28.36 6.90 -0.22
CA VAL A 442 -28.43 7.10 -1.67
C VAL A 442 -27.00 7.28 -2.17
N VAL A 443 -26.54 6.30 -2.94
CA VAL A 443 -25.17 6.29 -3.49
C VAL A 443 -25.22 6.80 -4.93
N CYS A 444 -24.32 7.73 -5.26
CA CYS A 444 -24.18 8.30 -6.61
C CYS A 444 -22.79 7.96 -7.16
N ARG A 445 -22.61 8.10 -8.47
CA ARG A 445 -21.35 7.75 -9.14
C ARG A 445 -20.19 8.66 -8.70
N ASP A 446 -20.48 9.95 -8.53
CA ASP A 446 -19.49 10.97 -8.16
C ASP A 446 -20.09 12.04 -7.24
N GLU A 447 -19.22 12.89 -6.68
CA GLU A 447 -19.61 13.95 -5.75
C GLU A 447 -20.53 15.01 -6.41
N ALA A 448 -20.25 15.34 -7.66
CA ALA A 448 -21.05 16.33 -8.38
C ALA A 448 -22.49 15.84 -8.59
N GLU A 449 -22.67 14.56 -8.88
CA GLU A 449 -23.98 13.92 -8.97
C GLU A 449 -24.63 13.84 -7.59
N ALA A 450 -23.90 13.43 -6.56
CA ALA A 450 -24.41 13.35 -5.19
C ALA A 450 -24.92 14.71 -4.69
N LEU A 451 -24.21 15.81 -4.98
CA LEU A 451 -24.62 17.17 -4.64
C LEU A 451 -25.93 17.55 -5.33
N LYS A 452 -26.06 17.27 -6.64
CA LYS A 452 -27.27 17.54 -7.42
C LYS A 452 -28.46 16.73 -6.90
N VAL A 453 -28.27 15.41 -6.72
CA VAL A 453 -29.31 14.51 -6.24
C VAL A 453 -29.77 14.91 -4.83
N SER A 454 -28.82 15.21 -3.92
CA SER A 454 -29.14 15.66 -2.57
C SER A 454 -29.95 16.97 -2.55
N ALA A 455 -29.58 17.94 -3.39
CA ALA A 455 -30.32 19.19 -3.46
C ALA A 455 -31.80 18.98 -3.93
N GLU A 456 -32.00 18.12 -4.93
CA GLU A 456 -33.34 17.81 -5.44
C GLU A 456 -34.16 16.93 -4.47
N LEU A 457 -33.54 15.93 -3.84
CA LEU A 457 -34.17 15.11 -2.79
C LEU A 457 -34.64 15.98 -1.63
N LYS A 458 -33.83 16.96 -1.16
CA LYS A 458 -34.22 17.89 -0.09
C LYS A 458 -35.42 18.75 -0.46
N LYS A 459 -35.48 19.24 -1.69
CA LYS A 459 -36.63 20.03 -2.18
C LYS A 459 -37.89 19.17 -2.22
N THR A 460 -37.83 18.02 -2.87
CA THR A 460 -38.96 17.12 -3.06
C THR A 460 -39.50 16.58 -1.74
N TYR A 461 -38.59 16.21 -0.83
CA TYR A 461 -38.94 15.71 0.50
C TYR A 461 -39.59 16.78 1.38
N ARG A 462 -39.21 18.08 1.25
CA ARG A 462 -39.86 19.19 1.96
C ARG A 462 -41.24 19.49 1.39
N ASN A 463 -41.43 19.40 0.07
CA ASN A 463 -42.70 19.69 -0.59
C ASN A 463 -43.74 18.55 -0.45
N SER A 464 -43.30 17.37 0.04
CA SER A 464 -44.17 16.20 0.23
C SER A 464 -44.55 15.96 1.72
N ARG A 465 -44.19 16.90 2.59
CA ARG A 465 -44.71 17.04 3.96
C ARG A 465 -45.86 18.02 3.96
#